data_69910eb43bcc8986a7e477d90274c511
#
_entry.id   69910eb43bcc8986a7e477d90274c511
#
_cell.length_a   1.000
_cell.length_b   1.000
_cell.length_c   1.000
_cell.angle_alpha   90.00
_cell.angle_beta   90.00
_cell.angle_gamma   90.00
#
_symmetry.space_group_name_H-M   'P 1'
#
loop_
_entity.id
_entity.type
_entity.pdbx_description
1 polymer ?
#
loop_
_entity_poly.entity_id
_entity_poly.type
_entity_poly.pdbx_seq_one_letter_code
_entity_poly.pdbx_strand_id
1 'polypeptide(L)'
;MTRLAAAAVAFLTLFAVDAAAQKLTGLKPAAVLPAPVALDTTGMFLAKFARVGDDVFIGGQPTERALRELQAQGVTTVVNLRTPEEMTRSVSFDEAALVRSLGMTYVYIPMRGNAEYPYSPAAVTKFAEAMRSTNGKLLLHCTVAWRASHLWGAYLIKERGIPIDSALANARAINLSDERPPIEQLLDQSLPTFGRPPHSP
;
A
#
# COMPACT_ATOMS: atom_id res chain seq x y z
N MET A 1 38.08 -65.24 -42.62
CA MET A 1 38.28 -64.82 -41.23
C MET A 1 37.67 -63.42 -41.07
N THR A 2 36.40 -63.31 -40.76
CA THR A 2 35.81 -63.20 -39.44
C THR A 2 36.09 -61.87 -38.77
N ARG A 3 35.10 -61.03 -38.62
CA ARG A 3 34.43 -60.41 -37.46
C ARG A 3 33.94 -59.05 -37.87
N LEU A 4 32.63 -58.80 -37.92
CA LEU A 4 31.72 -58.37 -36.89
C LEU A 4 32.19 -57.12 -36.15
N ALA A 5 31.51 -56.03 -36.37
CA ALA A 5 31.19 -55.09 -35.31
C ALA A 5 29.81 -54.46 -35.56
N ALA A 6 28.92 -54.86 -34.72
CA ALA A 6 27.57 -54.36 -34.62
C ALA A 6 27.53 -53.15 -33.68
N ALA A 7 26.49 -52.38 -33.84
CA ALA A 7 25.77 -51.60 -32.80
C ALA A 7 26.44 -50.39 -32.17
N ALA A 8 25.83 -49.23 -32.42
CA ALA A 8 25.45 -48.26 -31.41
C ALA A 8 24.40 -47.29 -31.97
N VAL A 9 23.18 -47.75 -32.04
CA VAL A 9 22.00 -46.87 -32.06
C VAL A 9 21.40 -46.98 -30.68
N ALA A 10 21.47 -45.96 -29.90
CA ALA A 10 20.58 -45.59 -28.82
C ALA A 10 21.28 -44.56 -27.92
N PHE A 11 20.82 -43.35 -27.89
CA PHE A 11 20.75 -42.44 -26.75
C PHE A 11 20.64 -41.01 -27.28
N LEU A 12 19.48 -40.66 -27.80
CA LEU A 12 19.12 -39.23 -27.97
C LEU A 12 17.61 -39.05 -27.85
N THR A 13 17.03 -39.39 -26.69
CA THR A 13 15.68 -38.95 -26.35
C THR A 13 15.55 -38.91 -24.83
N LEU A 14 16.15 -37.93 -24.20
CA LEU A 14 15.82 -37.62 -22.77
C LEU A 14 16.35 -36.22 -22.34
N PHE A 15 16.08 -35.15 -23.09
CA PHE A 15 16.39 -33.79 -22.60
C PHE A 15 15.32 -32.73 -22.99
N ALA A 16 14.07 -33.11 -23.15
CA ALA A 16 13.02 -32.17 -23.55
C ALA A 16 11.97 -31.91 -22.48
N VAL A 17 12.08 -32.45 -21.27
CA VAL A 17 11.05 -32.31 -20.21
C VAL A 17 11.45 -31.34 -19.11
N ASP A 18 12.69 -30.90 -19.06
CA ASP A 18 13.20 -30.10 -17.93
C ASP A 18 13.10 -28.56 -18.12
N ALA A 19 12.89 -28.07 -19.33
CA ALA A 19 12.82 -26.62 -19.61
C ALA A 19 11.49 -25.97 -19.18
N ALA A 20 10.42 -26.76 -19.07
CA ALA A 20 9.11 -26.26 -18.62
C ALA A 20 9.00 -26.23 -17.09
N ALA A 21 9.68 -27.14 -16.40
CA ALA A 21 9.71 -27.16 -14.93
C ALA A 21 10.58 -26.06 -14.33
N GLN A 22 11.65 -25.64 -15.02
CA GLN A 22 12.53 -24.57 -14.55
C GLN A 22 11.91 -23.16 -14.68
N LYS A 23 10.88 -22.97 -15.50
CA LYS A 23 10.17 -21.69 -15.61
C LYS A 23 9.22 -21.40 -14.45
N LEU A 24 8.84 -22.42 -13.68
CA LEU A 24 7.95 -22.28 -12.51
C LEU A 24 8.69 -22.03 -11.18
N THR A 25 10.00 -22.29 -11.12
CA THR A 25 10.80 -22.07 -9.91
C THR A 25 11.35 -20.64 -9.77
N GLY A 26 11.15 -19.80 -10.76
CA GLY A 26 11.57 -18.39 -10.76
C GLY A 26 10.54 -17.38 -10.24
N LEU A 27 9.36 -17.85 -9.81
CA LEU A 27 8.39 -16.98 -9.14
C LEU A 27 8.90 -16.68 -7.73
N LYS A 28 9.46 -15.46 -7.56
CA LYS A 28 9.76 -14.92 -6.24
C LYS A 28 8.51 -15.11 -5.37
N PRO A 29 8.62 -15.72 -4.18
CA PRO A 29 7.45 -15.86 -3.30
C PRO A 29 6.77 -14.51 -3.19
N ALA A 30 5.46 -14.47 -3.40
CA ALA A 30 4.69 -13.26 -3.18
C ALA A 30 5.04 -12.77 -1.77
N ALA A 31 5.57 -11.56 -1.67
CA ALA A 31 5.96 -11.01 -0.37
C ALA A 31 4.73 -11.09 0.54
N VAL A 32 4.87 -11.78 1.66
CA VAL A 32 3.78 -11.89 2.64
C VAL A 32 3.42 -10.48 3.07
N LEU A 33 2.20 -10.06 2.71
CA LEU A 33 1.71 -8.75 3.09
C LEU A 33 1.33 -8.79 4.59
N PRO A 34 1.99 -7.99 5.46
CA PRO A 34 1.63 -7.97 6.86
C PRO A 34 0.19 -7.52 7.06
N ALA A 35 -0.54 -8.19 7.96
CA ALA A 35 -1.86 -7.74 8.33
C ALA A 35 -1.78 -6.42 9.12
N PRO A 36 -2.68 -5.46 8.88
CA PRO A 36 -2.77 -4.26 9.69
C PRO A 36 -3.14 -4.60 11.15
N VAL A 37 -2.45 -3.96 12.08
CA VAL A 37 -2.74 -4.03 13.51
C VAL A 37 -3.36 -2.71 13.94
N ALA A 38 -4.62 -2.75 14.40
CA ALA A 38 -5.27 -1.56 14.95
C ALA A 38 -4.56 -1.13 16.23
N LEU A 39 -4.36 0.17 16.37
CA LEU A 39 -3.72 0.80 17.52
C LEU A 39 -4.70 1.72 18.25
N ASP A 40 -4.41 2.01 19.51
CA ASP A 40 -5.18 2.97 20.29
C ASP A 40 -5.06 4.37 19.68
N THR A 41 -6.20 5.05 19.55
CA THR A 41 -6.28 6.41 19.02
C THR A 41 -6.41 7.46 20.11
N THR A 42 -6.55 7.06 21.36
CA THR A 42 -6.96 7.95 22.47
C THR A 42 -6.04 9.17 22.59
N GLY A 43 -6.62 10.35 22.32
CA GLY A 43 -5.95 11.63 22.41
C GLY A 43 -4.83 11.88 21.36
N MET A 44 -4.65 10.99 20.39
CA MET A 44 -3.58 11.09 19.40
C MET A 44 -4.07 11.19 17.95
N PHE A 45 -5.11 10.43 17.61
CA PHE A 45 -5.63 10.40 16.24
C PHE A 45 -7.13 10.60 16.21
N LEU A 46 -7.62 11.28 15.18
CA LEU A 46 -9.04 11.30 14.88
C LEU A 46 -9.43 9.96 14.23
N ALA A 47 -10.33 9.24 14.86
CA ALA A 47 -10.93 7.97 14.44
C ALA A 47 -9.93 6.79 14.41
N LYS A 48 -9.38 6.42 13.27
CA LYS A 48 -8.62 5.18 13.07
C LYS A 48 -7.12 5.40 13.13
N PHE A 49 -6.41 4.39 13.65
CA PHE A 49 -4.97 4.32 13.61
C PHE A 49 -4.54 2.86 13.54
N ALA A 50 -3.67 2.52 12.61
CA ALA A 50 -3.18 1.17 12.40
C ALA A 50 -1.70 1.16 12.01
N ARG A 51 -1.01 0.06 12.31
CA ARG A 51 0.34 -0.23 11.84
C ARG A 51 0.31 -1.39 10.86
N VAL A 52 1.03 -1.27 9.76
CA VAL A 52 1.21 -2.33 8.76
C VAL A 52 2.69 -2.70 8.71
N GLY A 53 3.00 -3.92 9.10
CA GLY A 53 4.39 -4.33 9.33
C GLY A 53 5.06 -3.48 10.42
N ASP A 54 6.35 -3.23 10.26
CA ASP A 54 7.12 -2.41 11.22
C ASP A 54 7.30 -0.96 10.76
N ASP A 55 7.03 -0.66 9.49
CA ASP A 55 7.48 0.57 8.83
C ASP A 55 6.36 1.55 8.47
N VAL A 56 5.09 1.14 8.44
CA VAL A 56 4.01 2.00 7.98
C VAL A 56 2.93 2.17 9.03
N PHE A 57 2.62 3.42 9.34
CA PHE A 57 1.46 3.81 10.12
C PHE A 57 0.42 4.46 9.21
N ILE A 58 -0.85 4.11 9.39
CA ILE A 58 -1.97 4.65 8.61
C ILE A 58 -3.07 5.10 9.56
N GLY A 59 -3.48 6.38 9.46
CA GLY A 59 -4.40 6.91 10.44
C GLY A 59 -5.30 8.05 9.96
N GLY A 60 -6.14 8.51 10.89
CA GLY A 60 -6.83 9.79 10.79
C GLY A 60 -5.88 10.96 11.07
N GLN A 61 -6.46 12.15 11.29
CA GLN A 61 -5.66 13.33 11.61
C GLN A 61 -4.88 13.14 12.92
N PRO A 62 -3.54 13.25 12.91
CA PRO A 62 -2.74 13.23 14.12
C PRO A 62 -2.85 14.55 14.88
N THR A 63 -2.69 14.50 16.20
CA THR A 63 -2.42 15.67 17.04
C THR A 63 -0.93 16.02 17.00
N GLU A 64 -0.55 17.20 17.50
CA GLU A 64 0.86 17.56 17.68
C GLU A 64 1.61 16.53 18.55
N ARG A 65 0.95 16.06 19.61
CA ARG A 65 1.50 15.04 20.49
C ARG A 65 1.76 13.73 19.73
N ALA A 66 0.82 13.28 18.90
CA ALA A 66 0.99 12.09 18.08
C ALA A 66 2.20 12.18 17.14
N LEU A 67 2.39 13.34 16.49
CA LEU A 67 3.53 13.55 15.60
C LEU A 67 4.87 13.46 16.34
N ARG A 68 4.96 14.02 17.56
CA ARG A 68 6.17 13.93 18.39
C ARG A 68 6.44 12.50 18.85
N GLU A 69 5.41 11.77 19.28
CA GLU A 69 5.55 10.39 19.70
C GLU A 69 5.93 9.44 18.55
N LEU A 70 5.38 9.68 17.35
CA LEU A 70 5.74 8.91 16.16
C LEU A 70 7.17 9.20 15.71
N GLN A 71 7.62 10.45 15.77
CA GLN A 71 9.01 10.79 15.51
C GLN A 71 9.95 10.05 16.46
N ALA A 72 9.64 10.00 17.75
CA ALA A 72 10.41 9.24 18.74
C ALA A 72 10.39 7.71 18.48
N GLN A 73 9.36 7.19 17.79
CA GLN A 73 9.26 5.81 17.35
C GLN A 73 9.95 5.52 15.99
N GLY A 74 10.62 6.53 15.41
CA GLY A 74 11.38 6.39 14.17
C GLY A 74 10.60 6.73 12.89
N VAL A 75 9.46 7.41 12.99
CA VAL A 75 8.82 8.01 11.81
C VAL A 75 9.69 9.15 11.30
N THR A 76 10.04 9.09 10.02
CA THR A 76 10.85 10.10 9.33
C THR A 76 10.12 10.77 8.18
N THR A 77 8.94 10.26 7.80
CA THR A 77 8.13 10.82 6.72
C THR A 77 6.66 10.84 7.12
N VAL A 78 6.00 11.97 6.89
CA VAL A 78 4.56 12.15 7.07
C VAL A 78 3.93 12.51 5.73
N VAL A 79 2.95 11.72 5.31
CA VAL A 79 2.17 11.93 4.08
C VAL A 79 0.77 12.37 4.44
N ASN A 80 0.41 13.60 4.11
CA ASN A 80 -0.91 14.18 4.35
C ASN A 80 -1.74 14.23 3.06
N LEU A 81 -2.96 13.69 3.13
CA LEU A 81 -3.92 13.63 2.01
C LEU A 81 -5.06 14.65 2.11
N ARG A 82 -5.07 15.49 3.14
CA ARG A 82 -6.14 16.48 3.36
C ARG A 82 -5.94 17.69 2.47
N THR A 83 -7.03 18.34 2.08
CA THR A 83 -6.95 19.58 1.30
C THR A 83 -6.54 20.77 2.19
N PRO A 84 -6.01 21.88 1.62
CA PRO A 84 -5.65 23.06 2.39
C PRO A 84 -6.82 23.60 3.21
N GLU A 85 -8.02 23.57 2.64
CA GLU A 85 -9.26 24.00 3.27
C GLU A 85 -9.65 23.16 4.49
N GLU A 86 -9.48 21.83 4.40
CA GLU A 86 -9.68 20.94 5.53
C GLU A 86 -8.66 21.20 6.64
N MET A 87 -7.41 21.46 6.28
CA MET A 87 -6.38 21.79 7.27
C MET A 87 -6.69 23.10 7.99
N THR A 88 -6.98 24.17 7.25
CA THR A 88 -7.30 25.48 7.84
C THR A 88 -8.55 25.44 8.73
N ARG A 89 -9.56 24.66 8.34
CA ARG A 89 -10.84 24.60 9.08
C ARG A 89 -10.77 23.81 10.38
N SER A 90 -9.99 22.77 10.45
CA SER A 90 -10.11 21.76 11.51
C SER A 90 -8.80 21.29 12.14
N VAL A 91 -7.67 21.93 11.81
CA VAL A 91 -6.39 21.67 12.45
C VAL A 91 -5.89 22.97 13.04
N SER A 92 -5.64 22.97 14.36
CA SER A 92 -5.30 24.17 15.13
C SER A 92 -3.82 24.56 15.10
N PHE A 93 -2.99 23.80 14.36
CA PHE A 93 -1.55 24.01 14.26
C PHE A 93 -1.06 23.86 12.82
N ASP A 94 0.10 24.43 12.51
CA ASP A 94 0.78 24.21 11.23
C ASP A 94 1.50 22.85 11.26
N GLU A 95 0.83 21.83 10.72
CA GLU A 95 1.36 20.46 10.67
C GLU A 95 2.64 20.37 9.85
N ALA A 96 2.72 21.07 8.72
CA ALA A 96 3.89 21.03 7.86
C ALA A 96 5.11 21.64 8.54
N ALA A 97 4.93 22.77 9.24
CA ALA A 97 5.99 23.42 10.01
C ALA A 97 6.43 22.53 11.19
N LEU A 98 5.49 21.93 11.91
CA LEU A 98 5.80 21.02 13.02
C LEU A 98 6.58 19.80 12.54
N VAL A 99 6.12 19.11 11.49
CA VAL A 99 6.79 17.93 10.93
C VAL A 99 8.23 18.26 10.55
N ARG A 100 8.46 19.37 9.85
CA ARG A 100 9.82 19.81 9.48
C ARG A 100 10.66 20.18 10.69
N SER A 101 10.09 20.83 11.71
CA SER A 101 10.81 21.19 12.93
C SER A 101 11.26 19.97 13.74
N LEU A 102 10.55 18.84 13.58
CA LEU A 102 10.91 17.53 14.15
C LEU A 102 11.94 16.76 13.31
N GLY A 103 12.47 17.35 12.23
CA GLY A 103 13.43 16.70 11.34
C GLY A 103 12.82 15.66 10.40
N MET A 104 11.48 15.64 10.28
CA MET A 104 10.77 14.71 9.40
C MET A 104 10.49 15.35 8.03
N THR A 105 10.35 14.52 7.01
CA THR A 105 9.90 14.92 5.67
C THR A 105 8.39 15.03 5.63
N TYR A 106 7.87 16.14 5.12
CA TYR A 106 6.44 16.34 4.89
C TYR A 106 6.11 16.20 3.41
N VAL A 107 5.29 15.20 3.08
CA VAL A 107 4.81 14.94 1.72
C VAL A 107 3.34 15.28 1.63
N TYR A 108 2.98 16.16 0.71
CA TYR A 108 1.61 16.65 0.58
C TYR A 108 0.98 16.12 -0.72
N ILE A 109 -0.08 15.30 -0.59
CA ILE A 109 -0.82 14.68 -1.69
C ILE A 109 -2.32 14.93 -1.47
N PRO A 110 -2.80 16.18 -1.59
CA PRO A 110 -4.20 16.47 -1.32
C PRO A 110 -5.10 15.75 -2.33
N MET A 111 -6.14 15.09 -1.83
CA MET A 111 -7.15 14.42 -2.65
C MET A 111 -8.51 14.45 -1.96
N ARG A 112 -9.57 14.67 -2.76
CA ARG A 112 -10.96 14.73 -2.28
C ARG A 112 -11.95 14.13 -3.29
N GLY A 113 -11.50 13.81 -4.50
CA GLY A 113 -12.34 13.27 -5.56
C GLY A 113 -13.13 14.33 -6.33
N ASN A 114 -12.74 15.60 -6.23
CA ASN A 114 -13.25 16.69 -7.06
C ASN A 114 -12.23 17.10 -8.13
N ALA A 115 -12.58 18.04 -9.00
CA ALA A 115 -11.72 18.47 -10.10
C ALA A 115 -10.37 19.06 -9.62
N GLU A 116 -10.37 19.75 -8.49
CA GLU A 116 -9.16 20.40 -7.93
C GLU A 116 -8.24 19.38 -7.24
N TYR A 117 -8.82 18.41 -6.52
CA TYR A 117 -8.10 17.38 -5.77
C TYR A 117 -8.60 15.98 -6.16
N PRO A 118 -8.33 15.52 -7.40
CA PRO A 118 -8.84 14.24 -7.89
C PRO A 118 -8.16 13.05 -7.21
N TYR A 119 -8.84 11.92 -7.17
CA TYR A 119 -8.17 10.63 -7.04
C TYR A 119 -7.52 10.32 -8.37
N SER A 120 -6.21 10.12 -8.40
CA SER A 120 -5.50 9.92 -9.67
C SER A 120 -4.32 8.98 -9.54
N PRO A 121 -3.88 8.32 -10.62
CA PRO A 121 -2.67 7.51 -10.63
C PRO A 121 -1.40 8.27 -10.21
N ALA A 122 -1.36 9.58 -10.45
CA ALA A 122 -0.26 10.43 -10.02
C ALA A 122 -0.11 10.48 -8.48
N ALA A 123 -1.22 10.40 -7.74
CA ALA A 123 -1.18 10.32 -6.28
C ALA A 123 -0.52 9.01 -5.81
N VAL A 124 -0.81 7.88 -6.49
CA VAL A 124 -0.17 6.59 -6.18
C VAL A 124 1.32 6.65 -6.47
N THR A 125 1.73 7.22 -7.61
CA THR A 125 3.14 7.39 -7.97
C THR A 125 3.88 8.24 -6.93
N LYS A 126 3.30 9.38 -6.54
CA LYS A 126 3.89 10.28 -5.54
C LYS A 126 4.01 9.62 -4.16
N PHE A 127 3.02 8.82 -3.76
CA PHE A 127 3.09 8.03 -2.54
C PHE A 127 4.17 6.95 -2.63
N ALA A 128 4.29 6.24 -3.76
CA ALA A 128 5.34 5.26 -3.98
C ALA A 128 6.75 5.88 -3.92
N GLU A 129 6.92 7.10 -4.41
CA GLU A 129 8.17 7.86 -4.27
C GLU A 129 8.47 8.16 -2.80
N ALA A 130 7.47 8.61 -2.03
CA ALA A 130 7.61 8.83 -0.59
C ALA A 130 8.03 7.53 0.13
N MET A 131 7.39 6.40 -0.19
CA MET A 131 7.75 5.09 0.37
C MET A 131 9.20 4.68 0.04
N ARG A 132 9.67 4.93 -1.18
CA ARG A 132 11.04 4.61 -1.60
C ARG A 132 12.11 5.52 -0.99
N SER A 133 11.79 6.80 -0.79
CA SER A 133 12.72 7.80 -0.26
C SER A 133 12.76 7.84 1.28
N THR A 134 11.82 7.20 1.95
CA THR A 134 11.77 7.12 3.41
C THR A 134 12.90 6.24 3.94
N ASN A 135 13.69 6.77 4.85
CA ASN A 135 14.82 6.06 5.50
C ASN A 135 14.50 5.57 6.91
N GLY A 136 13.26 5.61 7.32
CA GLY A 136 12.72 5.15 8.60
C GLY A 136 11.29 4.68 8.41
N LYS A 137 10.42 5.00 9.35
CA LYS A 137 9.00 4.69 9.27
C LYS A 137 8.22 5.84 8.62
N LEU A 138 7.04 5.51 8.07
CA LEU A 138 6.17 6.48 7.40
C LEU A 138 4.80 6.53 8.07
N LEU A 139 4.27 7.73 8.26
CA LEU A 139 2.86 7.96 8.57
C LEU A 139 2.13 8.40 7.29
N LEU A 140 1.08 7.67 6.92
CA LEU A 140 0.09 8.07 5.92
C LEU A 140 -1.22 8.44 6.61
N HIS A 141 -1.74 9.66 6.41
CA HIS A 141 -2.98 10.06 7.05
C HIS A 141 -3.89 10.92 6.18
N CYS A 142 -5.16 10.95 6.57
CA CYS A 142 -6.16 11.91 6.12
C CYS A 142 -7.01 12.36 7.30
N THR A 143 -8.31 12.65 7.13
CA THR A 143 -9.18 13.03 8.26
C THR A 143 -9.47 11.83 9.19
N VAL A 144 -9.94 10.69 8.62
CA VAL A 144 -10.41 9.50 9.37
C VAL A 144 -9.81 8.19 8.84
N ALA A 145 -8.65 8.22 8.21
CA ALA A 145 -7.98 7.10 7.54
C ALA A 145 -8.66 6.56 6.28
N TRP A 146 -9.84 7.03 5.89
CA TRP A 146 -10.60 6.51 4.75
C TRP A 146 -9.85 6.68 3.41
N ARG A 147 -9.45 7.91 3.05
CA ARG A 147 -8.65 8.18 1.84
C ARG A 147 -7.27 7.51 1.90
N ALA A 148 -6.68 7.47 3.09
CA ALA A 148 -5.40 6.81 3.32
C ALA A 148 -5.48 5.31 3.00
N SER A 149 -6.57 4.65 3.40
CA SER A 149 -6.79 3.22 3.08
C SER A 149 -6.98 2.97 1.59
N HIS A 150 -7.66 3.87 0.85
CA HIS A 150 -7.81 3.77 -0.60
C HIS A 150 -6.46 3.91 -1.31
N LEU A 151 -5.66 4.93 -0.94
CA LEU A 151 -4.34 5.13 -1.51
C LEU A 151 -3.40 3.96 -1.19
N TRP A 152 -3.46 3.44 0.04
CA TRP A 152 -2.70 2.27 0.45
C TRP A 152 -3.06 1.03 -0.37
N GLY A 153 -4.35 0.72 -0.54
CA GLY A 153 -4.81 -0.39 -1.37
C GLY A 153 -4.37 -0.26 -2.83
N ALA A 154 -4.50 0.93 -3.42
CA ALA A 154 -4.04 1.21 -4.78
C ALA A 154 -2.51 1.04 -4.92
N TYR A 155 -1.72 1.52 -3.95
CA TYR A 155 -0.28 1.32 -3.89
C TYR A 155 0.10 -0.17 -3.83
N LEU A 156 -0.57 -0.95 -3.00
CA LEU A 156 -0.32 -2.39 -2.90
C LEU A 156 -0.55 -3.11 -4.24
N ILE A 157 -1.62 -2.77 -4.95
CA ILE A 157 -1.96 -3.36 -6.24
C ILE A 157 -0.95 -2.92 -7.30
N LYS A 158 -0.78 -1.61 -7.48
CA LYS A 158 -0.05 -1.03 -8.61
C LYS A 158 1.47 -1.13 -8.48
N GLU A 159 1.99 -0.86 -7.30
CA GLU A 159 3.43 -0.71 -7.08
C GLU A 159 4.07 -1.94 -6.42
N ARG A 160 3.27 -2.72 -5.68
CA ARG A 160 3.76 -3.92 -4.99
C ARG A 160 3.33 -5.22 -5.67
N GLY A 161 2.44 -5.16 -6.68
CA GLY A 161 1.95 -6.33 -7.38
C GLY A 161 1.15 -7.30 -6.48
N ILE A 162 0.58 -6.80 -5.39
CA ILE A 162 -0.24 -7.61 -4.50
C ILE A 162 -1.56 -7.93 -5.20
N PRO A 163 -2.03 -9.18 -5.16
CA PRO A 163 -3.35 -9.53 -5.71
C PRO A 163 -4.45 -8.64 -5.16
N ILE A 164 -5.38 -8.25 -6.02
CA ILE A 164 -6.43 -7.27 -5.72
C ILE A 164 -7.17 -7.63 -4.42
N ASP A 165 -7.62 -8.89 -4.28
CA ASP A 165 -8.36 -9.34 -3.09
C ASP A 165 -7.57 -9.16 -1.80
N SER A 166 -6.28 -9.52 -1.82
CA SER A 166 -5.39 -9.40 -0.67
C SER A 166 -5.13 -7.93 -0.32
N ALA A 167 -4.92 -7.08 -1.33
CA ALA A 167 -4.71 -5.66 -1.14
C ALA A 167 -5.95 -4.96 -0.57
N LEU A 168 -7.14 -5.28 -1.12
CA LEU A 168 -8.41 -4.75 -0.63
C LEU A 168 -8.74 -5.24 0.78
N ALA A 169 -8.50 -6.53 1.08
CA ALA A 169 -8.67 -7.07 2.43
C ALA A 169 -7.77 -6.35 3.45
N ASN A 170 -6.49 -6.11 3.09
CA ASN A 170 -5.56 -5.37 3.92
C ASN A 170 -6.03 -3.92 4.17
N ALA A 171 -6.45 -3.21 3.12
CA ALA A 171 -6.94 -1.84 3.24
C ALA A 171 -8.27 -1.75 4.03
N ARG A 172 -9.18 -2.75 3.90
CA ARG A 172 -10.42 -2.84 4.70
C ARG A 172 -10.15 -3.03 6.18
N ALA A 173 -9.12 -3.76 6.54
CA ALA A 173 -8.72 -3.93 7.94
C ALA A 173 -8.31 -2.59 8.60
N ILE A 174 -8.04 -1.55 7.81
CA ILE A 174 -7.76 -0.19 8.30
C ILE A 174 -9.06 0.62 8.30
N ASN A 175 -9.55 1.04 7.15
CA ASN A 175 -10.79 1.81 7.00
C ASN A 175 -11.28 1.95 5.54
N LEU A 176 -10.92 1.04 4.63
CA LEU A 176 -11.46 1.08 3.28
C LEU A 176 -12.93 0.65 3.30
N SER A 177 -13.79 1.47 2.73
CA SER A 177 -15.20 1.14 2.53
C SER A 177 -15.43 0.36 1.23
N ASP A 178 -16.66 -0.12 1.04
CA ASP A 178 -17.06 -0.79 -0.20
C ASP A 178 -17.29 0.16 -1.38
N GLU A 179 -17.12 1.45 -1.18
CA GLU A 179 -17.17 2.46 -2.25
C GLU A 179 -15.96 2.30 -3.16
N ARG A 180 -16.19 1.91 -4.41
CA ARG A 180 -15.16 1.59 -5.39
C ARG A 180 -14.57 2.78 -6.14
N PRO A 181 -15.37 3.82 -6.49
CA PRO A 181 -14.88 4.87 -7.38
C PRO A 181 -13.53 5.47 -6.98
N PRO A 182 -13.23 5.73 -5.70
CA PRO A 182 -11.95 6.31 -5.33
C PRO A 182 -10.75 5.42 -5.66
N ILE A 183 -10.82 4.11 -5.37
CA ILE A 183 -9.70 3.22 -5.65
C ILE A 183 -9.56 2.91 -7.13
N GLU A 184 -10.67 2.82 -7.87
CA GLU A 184 -10.67 2.64 -9.32
C GLU A 184 -10.05 3.85 -10.03
N GLN A 185 -10.35 5.07 -9.59
CA GLN A 185 -9.74 6.30 -10.11
C GLN A 185 -8.24 6.38 -9.78
N LEU A 186 -7.82 5.94 -8.59
CA LEU A 186 -6.41 5.85 -8.22
C LEU A 186 -5.64 4.85 -9.09
N LEU A 187 -6.29 3.78 -9.51
CA LEU A 187 -5.70 2.75 -10.35
C LEU A 187 -5.82 3.03 -11.86
N ASP A 188 -6.72 3.94 -12.25
CA ASP A 188 -7.17 4.15 -13.64
C ASP A 188 -7.68 2.85 -14.28
N GLN A 189 -8.42 2.06 -13.52
CA GLN A 189 -9.02 0.81 -13.98
C GLN A 189 -10.23 0.42 -13.15
N SER A 190 -11.22 -0.22 -13.79
CA SER A 190 -12.32 -0.85 -13.09
C SER A 190 -11.87 -2.12 -12.38
N LEU A 191 -12.31 -2.30 -11.14
CA LEU A 191 -12.04 -3.51 -10.39
C LEU A 191 -13.12 -4.58 -10.68
N PRO A 192 -12.74 -5.87 -10.68
CA PRO A 192 -13.72 -6.95 -10.82
C PRO A 192 -14.84 -6.83 -9.79
N THR A 193 -16.06 -7.19 -10.21
CA THR A 193 -17.18 -7.26 -9.26
C THR A 193 -16.97 -8.51 -8.41
N PHE A 194 -16.51 -8.35 -7.18
CA PHE A 194 -16.52 -9.46 -6.23
C PHE A 194 -17.97 -9.76 -5.87
N GLY A 195 -18.34 -11.03 -6.01
CA GLY A 195 -19.65 -11.48 -5.58
C GLY A 195 -19.87 -11.06 -4.13
N ARG A 196 -20.93 -10.28 -3.91
CA ARG A 196 -21.46 -10.07 -2.56
C ARG A 196 -21.69 -11.46 -1.98
N PRO A 197 -21.16 -11.82 -0.79
CA PRO A 197 -21.54 -13.08 -0.18
C PRO A 197 -23.07 -13.09 -0.12
N PRO A 198 -23.72 -14.22 -0.44
CA PRO A 198 -25.18 -14.30 -0.33
C PRO A 198 -25.55 -13.89 1.09
N HIS A 199 -26.45 -12.92 1.21
CA HIS A 199 -27.07 -12.60 2.48
C HIS A 199 -27.72 -13.90 2.95
N SER A 200 -27.19 -14.50 4.02
CA SER A 200 -27.90 -15.55 4.72
C SER A 200 -29.22 -14.98 5.21
N PRO A 201 -30.33 -15.69 5.01
CA PRO A 201 -31.67 -15.25 5.43
C PRO A 201 -31.79 -15.10 6.94
#